data_98efe58c3a82d0c02750cce450b63f72
#
_entry.id   98efe58c3a82d0c02750cce450b63f72
#
_cell.length_a   1.000
_cell.length_b   1.000
_cell.length_c   1.000
_cell.angle_alpha   90.00
_cell.angle_beta   90.00
_cell.angle_gamma   90.00
#
_symmetry.space_group_name_H-M   'P 1'
#
loop_
_entity.id
_entity.type
_entity.pdbx_description
1 polymer ?
#
loop_
_entity_poly.entity_id
_entity_poly.type
_entity_poly.pdbx_seq_one_letter_code
_entity_poly.pdbx_strand_id
1 'polypeptide(L)'
;MVLLNEIDILRDVCGRLDRAGIAYMLTGSLAMNYYAIPRMTRDIDMVVEMTSRDVFRIEEIFSPDYVLSREAIEDAVYRQGMFNMIHGESVIKVDFIVRKSDEYRQVEFARRMPVKVADFQAYLVSKEDLILSKLFWAKDSRSEMQMADVKNLLATGCNRDYLDLWAEKLGLVQILRDCLA
;
A
#
# COMPACT_ATOMS: atom_id res chain seq x y z
N MET A 1 8.90 -17.87 -23.02
CA MET A 1 8.32 -17.64 -21.69
C MET A 1 8.64 -16.21 -21.31
N VAL A 2 7.66 -15.31 -21.30
CA VAL A 2 7.85 -13.92 -20.86
C VAL A 2 7.84 -13.94 -19.32
N LEU A 3 8.94 -13.53 -18.69
CA LEU A 3 8.97 -13.40 -17.23
C LEU A 3 8.07 -12.25 -16.83
N LEU A 4 7.03 -12.53 -16.04
CA LEU A 4 6.16 -11.52 -15.46
C LEU A 4 6.94 -10.69 -14.44
N ASN A 5 6.79 -9.38 -14.51
CA ASN A 5 7.38 -8.43 -13.57
C ASN A 5 6.33 -7.86 -12.61
N GLU A 6 6.77 -7.05 -11.67
CA GLU A 6 5.90 -6.46 -10.64
C GLU A 6 4.76 -5.62 -11.24
N ILE A 7 4.99 -4.95 -12.38
CA ILE A 7 3.95 -4.15 -13.06
C ILE A 7 2.90 -5.05 -13.71
N ASP A 8 3.29 -6.20 -14.27
CA ASP A 8 2.35 -7.15 -14.84
C ASP A 8 1.45 -7.76 -13.76
N ILE A 9 2.04 -8.12 -12.62
CA ILE A 9 1.27 -8.63 -11.47
C ILE A 9 0.37 -7.54 -10.88
N LEU A 10 0.86 -6.30 -10.74
CA LEU A 10 0.05 -5.18 -10.28
C LEU A 10 -1.17 -4.95 -11.20
N ARG A 11 -0.96 -5.01 -12.53
CA ARG A 11 -2.05 -4.89 -13.51
C ARG A 11 -3.10 -5.97 -13.31
N ASP A 12 -2.68 -7.22 -13.16
CA ASP A 12 -3.59 -8.36 -12.96
C ASP A 12 -4.39 -8.19 -11.65
N VAL A 13 -3.71 -7.86 -10.55
CA VAL A 13 -4.33 -7.66 -9.24
C VAL A 13 -5.34 -6.52 -9.28
N CYS A 14 -4.96 -5.35 -9.79
CA CYS A 14 -5.87 -4.21 -9.94
C CYS A 14 -7.10 -4.58 -10.76
N GLY A 15 -6.91 -5.24 -11.91
CA GLY A 15 -8.01 -5.65 -12.78
C GLY A 15 -8.97 -6.66 -12.13
N ARG A 16 -8.47 -7.56 -11.29
CA ARG A 16 -9.32 -8.52 -10.53
C ARG A 16 -10.12 -7.81 -9.44
N LEU A 17 -9.48 -6.90 -8.68
CA LEU A 17 -10.15 -6.11 -7.64
C LEU A 17 -11.23 -5.20 -8.24
N ASP A 18 -10.93 -4.52 -9.35
CA ASP A 18 -11.90 -3.65 -10.06
C ASP A 18 -13.12 -4.44 -10.54
N ARG A 19 -12.93 -5.60 -11.17
CA ARG A 19 -14.03 -6.48 -11.59
C ARG A 19 -14.84 -7.02 -10.42
N ALA A 20 -14.20 -7.23 -9.28
CA ALA A 20 -14.87 -7.65 -8.06
C ALA A 20 -15.56 -6.50 -7.30
N GLY A 21 -15.34 -5.25 -7.69
CA GLY A 21 -15.86 -4.08 -6.99
C GLY A 21 -15.25 -3.89 -5.60
N ILE A 22 -14.02 -4.38 -5.37
CA ILE A 22 -13.30 -4.23 -4.12
C ILE A 22 -12.40 -3.01 -4.24
N ALA A 23 -12.68 -2.00 -3.42
CA ALA A 23 -11.89 -0.77 -3.41
C ALA A 23 -10.50 -1.03 -2.84
N TYR A 24 -9.49 -0.45 -3.49
CA TYR A 24 -8.08 -0.62 -3.11
C TYR A 24 -7.27 0.67 -3.28
N MET A 25 -6.07 0.66 -2.73
CA MET A 25 -5.08 1.73 -2.82
C MET A 25 -3.67 1.12 -2.80
N LEU A 26 -2.90 1.33 -3.87
CA LEU A 26 -1.47 0.98 -3.92
C LEU A 26 -0.69 1.87 -2.95
N THR A 27 0.19 1.28 -2.15
CA THR A 27 1.02 1.94 -1.16
C THR A 27 2.47 1.41 -1.20
N GLY A 28 3.23 1.58 -0.15
CA GLY A 28 4.57 1.00 -0.02
C GLY A 28 5.61 1.52 -1.01
N SER A 29 6.51 0.63 -1.40
CA SER A 29 7.68 1.00 -2.21
C SER A 29 7.34 1.26 -3.68
N LEU A 30 6.36 0.57 -4.25
CA LEU A 30 5.92 0.85 -5.62
C LEU A 30 5.24 2.23 -5.71
N ALA A 31 4.45 2.60 -4.70
CA ALA A 31 3.87 3.94 -4.64
C ALA A 31 4.95 5.02 -4.47
N MET A 32 5.98 4.77 -3.68
CA MET A 32 7.12 5.67 -3.57
C MET A 32 7.83 5.89 -4.90
N ASN A 33 8.03 4.83 -5.68
CA ASN A 33 8.68 4.89 -7.01
C ASN A 33 7.92 5.77 -8.01
N TYR A 34 6.63 6.00 -7.79
CA TYR A 34 5.84 6.93 -8.59
C TYR A 34 6.16 8.40 -8.26
N TYR A 35 6.45 8.72 -6.98
CA TYR A 35 6.60 10.10 -6.52
C TYR A 35 8.04 10.60 -6.45
N ALA A 36 9.01 9.70 -6.30
CA ALA A 36 10.39 10.07 -5.96
C ALA A 36 11.39 9.18 -6.70
N ILE A 37 12.67 9.24 -6.33
CA ILE A 37 13.72 8.43 -6.95
C ILE A 37 13.41 6.94 -6.74
N PRO A 38 13.23 6.17 -7.83
CA PRO A 38 12.85 4.77 -7.71
C PRO A 38 13.96 3.92 -7.06
N ARG A 39 13.53 2.92 -6.30
CA ARG A 39 14.39 1.83 -5.85
C ARG A 39 13.79 0.47 -6.18
N MET A 40 14.63 -0.55 -6.24
CA MET A 40 14.16 -1.91 -6.47
C MET A 40 13.26 -2.37 -5.32
N THR A 41 12.13 -2.97 -5.67
CA THR A 41 11.22 -3.66 -4.76
C THR A 41 10.61 -4.85 -5.48
N ARG A 42 10.31 -5.91 -4.76
CA ARG A 42 9.62 -7.10 -5.27
C ARG A 42 8.25 -7.31 -4.64
N ASP A 43 7.94 -6.55 -3.61
CA ASP A 43 6.67 -6.66 -2.91
C ASP A 43 5.71 -5.58 -3.43
N ILE A 44 4.46 -5.96 -3.59
CA ILE A 44 3.35 -5.08 -3.95
C ILE A 44 2.51 -4.89 -2.69
N ASP A 45 2.49 -3.68 -2.14
CA ASP A 45 1.72 -3.34 -0.94
C ASP A 45 0.41 -2.66 -1.34
N MET A 46 -0.73 -3.19 -0.90
CA MET A 46 -2.06 -2.65 -1.22
C MET A 46 -2.94 -2.57 0.02
N VAL A 47 -3.55 -1.41 0.24
CA VAL A 47 -4.65 -1.29 1.20
C VAL A 47 -5.95 -1.66 0.49
N VAL A 48 -6.78 -2.51 1.11
CA VAL A 48 -8.08 -2.95 0.56
C VAL A 48 -9.20 -2.68 1.55
N GLU A 49 -10.35 -2.26 1.04
CA GLU A 49 -11.56 -2.13 1.84
C GLU A 49 -12.39 -3.41 1.73
N MET A 50 -12.32 -4.23 2.77
CA MET A 50 -12.92 -5.56 2.79
C MET A 50 -13.71 -5.81 4.07
N THR A 51 -14.71 -6.67 3.93
CA THR A 51 -15.52 -7.22 5.02
C THR A 51 -15.49 -8.75 4.98
N SER A 52 -16.08 -9.41 5.98
CA SER A 52 -16.19 -10.87 5.99
C SER A 52 -16.95 -11.45 4.77
N ARG A 53 -17.77 -10.65 4.11
CA ARG A 53 -18.50 -11.05 2.88
C ARG A 53 -17.58 -11.18 1.67
N ASP A 54 -16.43 -10.53 1.69
CA ASP A 54 -15.50 -10.47 0.57
C ASP A 54 -14.44 -11.59 0.62
N VAL A 55 -14.32 -12.31 1.75
CA VAL A 55 -13.30 -13.36 1.95
C VAL A 55 -13.38 -14.42 0.87
N PHE A 56 -14.56 -15.01 0.66
CA PHE A 56 -14.77 -16.04 -0.35
C PHE A 56 -14.48 -15.51 -1.77
N ARG A 57 -14.90 -14.27 -2.04
CA ARG A 57 -14.68 -13.63 -3.34
C ARG A 57 -13.20 -13.42 -3.65
N ILE A 58 -12.41 -12.96 -2.66
CA ILE A 58 -10.95 -12.82 -2.81
C ILE A 58 -10.31 -14.16 -3.11
N GLU A 59 -10.65 -15.20 -2.36
CA GLU A 59 -10.13 -16.54 -2.63
C GLU A 59 -10.50 -17.00 -4.04
N GLU A 60 -11.75 -16.87 -4.45
CA GLU A 60 -12.22 -17.30 -5.77
C GLU A 60 -11.48 -16.60 -6.93
N ILE A 61 -11.30 -15.28 -6.86
CA ILE A 61 -10.68 -14.51 -7.94
C ILE A 61 -9.17 -14.67 -8.04
N PHE A 62 -8.49 -15.11 -6.95
CA PHE A 62 -7.03 -15.23 -6.94
C PHE A 62 -6.51 -16.67 -6.92
N SER A 63 -7.23 -17.63 -6.35
CA SER A 63 -6.79 -19.04 -6.22
C SER A 63 -6.29 -19.70 -7.51
N PRO A 64 -6.78 -19.38 -8.71
CA PRO A 64 -6.27 -20.03 -9.91
C PRO A 64 -4.79 -19.79 -10.18
N ASP A 65 -4.28 -18.60 -9.80
CA ASP A 65 -2.93 -18.14 -10.15
C ASP A 65 -2.06 -17.78 -8.95
N TYR A 66 -2.67 -17.65 -7.77
CA TYR A 66 -1.99 -17.22 -6.55
C TYR A 66 -2.14 -18.23 -5.42
N VAL A 67 -1.07 -18.43 -4.66
CA VAL A 67 -1.08 -19.17 -3.41
C VAL A 67 -1.50 -18.22 -2.29
N LEU A 68 -2.60 -18.52 -1.62
CA LEU A 68 -3.17 -17.74 -0.51
C LEU A 68 -3.86 -18.68 0.50
N SER A 69 -4.13 -18.20 1.72
CA SER A 69 -4.82 -18.94 2.77
C SER A 69 -6.11 -18.22 3.15
N ARG A 70 -7.24 -18.93 3.10
CA ARG A 70 -8.54 -18.42 3.55
C ARG A 70 -8.50 -18.00 5.01
N GLU A 71 -7.91 -18.82 5.88
CA GLU A 71 -7.82 -18.52 7.31
C GLU A 71 -7.03 -17.23 7.56
N ALA A 72 -5.96 -16.99 6.77
CA ALA A 72 -5.19 -15.75 6.88
C ALA A 72 -6.02 -14.54 6.45
N ILE A 73 -6.86 -14.67 5.41
CA ILE A 73 -7.77 -13.60 4.95
C ILE A 73 -8.82 -13.32 6.02
N GLU A 74 -9.46 -14.36 6.59
CA GLU A 74 -10.48 -14.25 7.65
C GLU A 74 -9.90 -13.55 8.89
N ASP A 75 -8.72 -13.96 9.37
CA ASP A 75 -8.04 -13.34 10.51
C ASP A 75 -7.69 -11.87 10.21
N ALA A 76 -7.16 -11.58 9.03
CA ALA A 76 -6.82 -10.22 8.63
C ALA A 76 -8.07 -9.31 8.57
N VAL A 77 -9.18 -9.78 8.05
CA VAL A 77 -10.44 -9.01 8.02
C VAL A 77 -10.97 -8.79 9.44
N TYR A 78 -10.94 -9.82 10.28
CA TYR A 78 -11.43 -9.72 11.67
C TYR A 78 -10.61 -8.72 12.50
N ARG A 79 -9.27 -8.74 12.36
CA ARG A 79 -8.36 -7.89 13.13
C ARG A 79 -8.03 -6.56 12.44
N GLN A 80 -8.52 -6.32 11.23
CA GLN A 80 -8.07 -5.22 10.36
C GLN A 80 -6.54 -5.24 10.22
N GLY A 81 -6.01 -6.43 9.95
CA GLY A 81 -4.59 -6.73 9.84
C GLY A 81 -4.13 -6.85 8.39
N MET A 82 -3.20 -7.80 8.17
CA MET A 82 -2.60 -8.05 6.86
C MET A 82 -2.68 -9.54 6.49
N PHE A 83 -2.83 -9.81 5.21
CA PHE A 83 -2.59 -11.12 4.61
C PHE A 83 -1.78 -10.95 3.34
N ASN A 84 -1.19 -12.02 2.86
CA ASN A 84 -0.45 -11.99 1.60
C ASN A 84 -0.89 -13.11 0.66
N MET A 85 -0.54 -12.91 -0.60
CA MET A 85 -0.59 -13.95 -1.63
C MET A 85 0.69 -13.91 -2.46
N ILE A 86 1.03 -15.03 -3.08
CA ILE A 86 2.22 -15.19 -3.92
C ILE A 86 1.77 -15.69 -5.29
N HIS A 87 2.15 -14.98 -6.34
CA HIS A 87 1.87 -15.43 -7.71
C HIS A 87 2.67 -16.70 -8.03
N GLY A 88 1.98 -17.75 -8.50
CA GLY A 88 2.55 -19.10 -8.61
C GLY A 88 3.75 -19.21 -9.55
N GLU A 89 3.77 -18.45 -10.65
CA GLU A 89 4.85 -18.54 -11.65
C GLU A 89 6.00 -17.56 -11.37
N SER A 90 5.69 -16.30 -11.02
CA SER A 90 6.70 -15.24 -10.84
C SER A 90 7.26 -15.15 -9.42
N VAL A 91 6.63 -15.81 -8.45
CA VAL A 91 6.97 -15.75 -7.01
C VAL A 91 6.94 -14.31 -6.45
N ILE A 92 6.23 -13.41 -7.12
CA ILE A 92 6.01 -12.04 -6.65
C ILE A 92 4.96 -12.07 -5.55
N LYS A 93 5.29 -11.43 -4.43
CA LYS A 93 4.41 -11.32 -3.26
C LYS A 93 3.54 -10.06 -3.35
N VAL A 94 2.27 -10.22 -2.98
CA VAL A 94 1.33 -9.11 -2.81
C VAL A 94 0.86 -9.11 -1.36
N ASP A 95 1.13 -8.02 -0.67
CA ASP A 95 0.71 -7.79 0.71
C ASP A 95 -0.57 -6.95 0.73
N PHE A 96 -1.65 -7.51 1.24
CA PHE A 96 -2.91 -6.82 1.44
C PHE A 96 -3.05 -6.37 2.88
N ILE A 97 -3.29 -5.07 3.06
CA ILE A 97 -3.56 -4.43 4.34
C ILE A 97 -5.06 -4.12 4.37
N VAL A 98 -5.80 -4.75 5.26
CA VAL A 98 -7.23 -4.43 5.42
C VAL A 98 -7.35 -3.04 6.03
N ARG A 99 -8.09 -2.14 5.35
CA ARG A 99 -8.26 -0.76 5.79
C ARG A 99 -8.84 -0.71 7.22
N LYS A 100 -8.11 -0.05 8.11
CA LYS A 100 -8.58 0.18 9.48
C LYS A 100 -9.71 1.21 9.52
N SER A 101 -10.50 1.18 10.57
CA SER A 101 -11.67 2.04 10.75
C SER A 101 -11.38 3.35 11.47
N ASP A 102 -10.12 3.60 11.89
CA ASP A 102 -9.75 4.88 12.52
C ASP A 102 -9.83 6.07 11.55
N GLU A 103 -9.98 7.28 12.12
CA GLU A 103 -10.19 8.52 11.35
C GLU A 103 -9.12 8.73 10.27
N TYR A 104 -7.84 8.57 10.65
CA TYR A 104 -6.76 8.81 9.71
C TYR A 104 -6.78 7.84 8.53
N ARG A 105 -6.96 6.56 8.77
CA ARG A 105 -6.98 5.53 7.70
C ARG A 105 -8.18 5.68 6.77
N GLN A 106 -9.30 6.22 7.25
CA GLN A 106 -10.43 6.58 6.39
C GLN A 106 -10.09 7.79 5.50
N VAL A 107 -9.46 8.82 6.06
CA VAL A 107 -9.03 10.02 5.30
C VAL A 107 -7.97 9.64 4.26
N GLU A 108 -6.94 8.90 4.65
CA GLU A 108 -5.89 8.39 3.76
C GLU A 108 -6.49 7.66 2.55
N PHE A 109 -7.38 6.72 2.81
CA PHE A 109 -8.01 5.91 1.76
C PHE A 109 -8.94 6.72 0.85
N ALA A 110 -9.69 7.68 1.41
CA ALA A 110 -10.55 8.57 0.64
C ALA A 110 -9.75 9.53 -0.27
N ARG A 111 -8.53 9.87 0.09
CA ARG A 111 -7.62 10.75 -0.67
C ARG A 111 -6.82 10.03 -1.76
N ARG A 112 -7.00 8.68 -1.92
CA ARG A 112 -6.32 7.96 -2.99
C ARG A 112 -6.66 8.54 -4.36
N MET A 113 -5.69 8.53 -5.26
CA MET A 113 -5.83 9.15 -6.58
C MET A 113 -5.75 8.10 -7.68
N PRO A 114 -6.58 8.21 -8.73
CA PRO A 114 -6.40 7.40 -9.92
C PRO A 114 -5.15 7.88 -10.68
N VAL A 115 -4.26 6.96 -10.98
CA VAL A 115 -3.03 7.23 -11.74
C VAL A 115 -2.89 6.23 -12.89
N LYS A 116 -2.26 6.67 -13.97
CA LYS A 116 -1.93 5.78 -15.08
C LYS A 116 -0.57 5.13 -14.80
N VAL A 117 -0.55 3.81 -14.70
CA VAL A 117 0.66 2.98 -14.57
C VAL A 117 0.83 2.20 -15.87
N ALA A 118 1.87 2.51 -16.63
CA ALA A 118 2.05 1.96 -17.99
C ALA A 118 0.79 2.14 -18.85
N ASP A 119 0.03 1.09 -19.12
CA ASP A 119 -1.16 1.07 -19.98
C ASP A 119 -2.49 0.88 -19.23
N PHE A 120 -2.45 0.80 -17.88
CA PHE A 120 -3.64 0.62 -17.04
C PHE A 120 -3.77 1.72 -15.98
N GLN A 121 -4.94 1.76 -15.32
CA GLN A 121 -5.22 2.68 -14.22
C GLN A 121 -5.12 1.94 -12.88
N ALA A 122 -4.53 2.58 -11.87
CA ALA A 122 -4.51 2.11 -10.49
C ALA A 122 -4.87 3.26 -9.55
N TYR A 123 -5.32 2.93 -8.33
CA TYR A 123 -5.51 3.92 -7.26
C TYR A 123 -4.28 3.96 -6.37
N LEU A 124 -3.69 5.13 -6.24
CA LEU A 124 -2.44 5.35 -5.52
C LEU A 124 -2.68 6.17 -4.25
N VAL A 125 -2.02 5.83 -3.16
CA VAL A 125 -1.97 6.65 -1.95
C VAL A 125 -1.43 8.05 -2.29
N SER A 126 -1.94 9.11 -1.66
CA SER A 126 -1.36 10.45 -1.84
C SER A 126 0.07 10.51 -1.28
N LYS A 127 0.89 11.41 -1.81
CA LYS A 127 2.30 11.53 -1.39
C LYS A 127 2.42 11.79 0.12
N GLU A 128 1.62 12.70 0.63
CA GLU A 128 1.64 13.07 2.05
C GLU A 128 1.22 11.90 2.93
N ASP A 129 0.18 11.16 2.53
CA ASP A 129 -0.28 10.00 3.27
C ASP A 129 0.73 8.85 3.20
N LEU A 130 1.45 8.69 2.08
CA LEU A 130 2.56 7.74 1.99
C LEU A 130 3.70 8.11 2.96
N ILE A 131 4.06 9.39 3.04
CA ILE A 131 5.05 9.89 4.00
C ILE A 131 4.62 9.56 5.43
N LEU A 132 3.38 9.89 5.81
CA LEU A 132 2.85 9.62 7.15
C LEU A 132 2.82 8.12 7.47
N SER A 133 2.41 7.28 6.51
CA SER A 133 2.40 5.84 6.68
C SER A 133 3.81 5.26 6.86
N LYS A 134 4.80 5.73 6.10
CA LYS A 134 6.21 5.32 6.27
C LYS A 134 6.79 5.77 7.61
N LEU A 135 6.47 6.98 8.05
CA LEU A 135 6.87 7.48 9.39
C LEU A 135 6.22 6.65 10.50
N PHE A 136 4.96 6.27 10.35
CA PHE A 136 4.26 5.42 11.30
C PHE A 136 4.94 4.05 11.46
N TRP A 137 5.33 3.41 10.36
CA TRP A 137 6.08 2.16 10.38
C TRP A 137 7.51 2.33 10.93
N ALA A 138 8.15 3.46 10.68
CA ALA A 138 9.50 3.74 11.17
C ALA A 138 9.54 4.12 12.65
N LYS A 139 8.42 4.58 13.23
CA LYS A 139 8.36 5.12 14.59
C LYS A 139 8.94 4.16 15.64
N ASP A 140 8.55 2.91 15.57
CA ASP A 140 8.97 1.90 16.54
C ASP A 140 10.21 1.12 16.09
N SER A 141 10.31 0.83 14.80
CA SER A 141 11.39 0.04 14.22
C SER A 141 12.69 0.81 13.99
N ARG A 142 12.63 2.15 13.94
CA ARG A 142 13.75 3.04 13.55
C ARG A 142 14.39 2.62 12.21
N SER A 143 13.59 2.07 11.30
CA SER A 143 14.04 1.59 10.01
C SER A 143 14.69 2.70 9.19
N GLU A 144 16.01 2.62 8.99
CA GLU A 144 16.78 3.56 8.17
C GLU A 144 16.25 3.62 6.73
N MET A 145 15.82 2.49 6.19
CA MET A 145 15.25 2.44 4.85
C MET A 145 13.94 3.25 4.75
N GLN A 146 13.04 3.12 5.72
CA GLN A 146 11.80 3.91 5.73
C GLN A 146 12.09 5.41 5.91
N MET A 147 13.06 5.77 6.73
CA MET A 147 13.48 7.16 6.91
C MET A 147 14.13 7.73 5.64
N ALA A 148 14.94 6.94 4.94
CA ALA A 148 15.53 7.33 3.66
C ALA A 148 14.43 7.53 2.58
N ASP A 149 13.45 6.64 2.52
CA ASP A 149 12.29 6.77 1.64
C ASP A 149 11.52 8.08 1.92
N VAL A 150 11.30 8.41 3.19
CA VAL A 150 10.64 9.66 3.60
C VAL A 150 11.44 10.88 3.16
N LYS A 151 12.76 10.91 3.40
CA LYS A 151 13.63 12.01 2.93
C LYS A 151 13.55 12.18 1.41
N ASN A 152 13.55 11.09 0.67
CA ASN A 152 13.43 11.08 -0.77
C ASN A 152 12.07 11.66 -1.24
N LEU A 153 10.96 11.29 -0.59
CA LEU A 153 9.63 11.84 -0.86
C LEU A 153 9.54 13.34 -0.53
N LEU A 154 10.06 13.76 0.62
CA LEU A 154 10.06 15.16 1.05
C LEU A 154 10.84 16.06 0.07
N ALA A 155 11.94 15.56 -0.50
CA ALA A 155 12.77 16.29 -1.47
C ALA A 155 12.04 16.65 -2.77
N THR A 156 10.96 15.94 -3.10
CA THR A 156 10.13 16.23 -4.30
C THR A 156 9.00 17.24 -4.04
N GLY A 157 8.98 17.87 -2.85
CA GLY A 157 7.93 18.80 -2.43
C GLY A 157 6.65 18.11 -1.97
N CYS A 158 5.95 18.72 -1.03
CA CYS A 158 4.71 18.19 -0.43
C CYS A 158 3.88 19.31 0.20
N ASN A 159 2.62 19.01 0.51
CA ASN A 159 1.77 19.90 1.30
C ASN A 159 2.19 19.82 2.77
N ARG A 160 2.96 20.82 3.22
CA ARG A 160 3.55 20.85 4.56
C ARG A 160 2.50 21.00 5.65
N ASP A 161 1.49 21.84 5.44
CA ASP A 161 0.44 22.09 6.44
C ASP A 161 -0.34 20.80 6.73
N TYR A 162 -0.63 20.01 5.69
CA TYR A 162 -1.28 18.71 5.85
C TYR A 162 -0.39 17.72 6.63
N LEU A 163 0.90 17.65 6.29
CA LEU A 163 1.84 16.76 6.98
C LEU A 163 1.96 17.13 8.47
N ASP A 164 2.12 18.41 8.79
CA ASP A 164 2.29 18.87 10.17
C ASP A 164 1.04 18.60 11.00
N LEU A 165 -0.15 18.86 10.44
CA LEU A 165 -1.43 18.57 11.09
C LEU A 165 -1.57 17.08 11.47
N TRP A 166 -1.33 16.19 10.51
CA TRP A 166 -1.49 14.75 10.76
C TRP A 166 -0.32 14.17 11.55
N ALA A 167 0.90 14.68 11.39
CA ALA A 167 2.04 14.27 12.21
C ALA A 167 1.79 14.58 13.70
N GLU A 168 1.15 15.71 14.02
CA GLU A 168 0.75 16.03 15.40
C GLU A 168 -0.30 15.04 15.91
N LYS A 169 -1.39 14.84 15.19
CA LYS A 169 -2.47 13.90 15.56
C LYS A 169 -1.98 12.45 15.74
N LEU A 170 -1.01 12.03 14.94
CA LEU A 170 -0.48 10.65 14.95
C LEU A 170 0.75 10.47 15.85
N GLY A 171 1.24 11.54 16.50
CA GLY A 171 2.44 11.50 17.34
C GLY A 171 3.72 11.20 16.55
N LEU A 172 3.84 11.76 15.33
CA LEU A 172 4.96 11.58 14.41
C LEU A 172 5.86 12.80 14.25
N VAL A 173 5.61 13.87 15.02
CA VAL A 173 6.33 15.17 14.88
C VAL A 173 7.84 14.99 15.00
N GLN A 174 8.30 14.21 15.97
CA GLN A 174 9.75 14.05 16.18
C GLN A 174 10.43 13.33 15.02
N ILE A 175 9.88 12.19 14.59
CA ILE A 175 10.46 11.41 13.50
C ILE A 175 10.36 12.15 12.16
N LEU A 176 9.33 12.98 11.95
CA LEU A 176 9.25 13.86 10.78
C LEU A 176 10.36 14.91 10.81
N ARG A 177 10.64 15.52 11.96
CA ARG A 177 11.75 16.49 12.12
C ARG A 177 13.11 15.83 11.85
N ASP A 178 13.32 14.61 12.35
CA ASP A 178 14.54 13.82 12.10
C ASP A 178 14.77 13.55 10.60
N CYS A 179 13.69 13.46 9.82
CA CYS A 179 13.78 13.31 8.36
C CYS A 179 14.00 14.63 7.61
N LEU A 180 13.76 15.76 8.24
CA LEU A 180 13.96 17.10 7.64
C LEU A 180 15.33 17.69 7.93
N ALA A 181 16.01 17.18 8.95
CA ALA A 181 17.38 17.54 9.30
C ALA A 181 18.39 16.90 8.33
#